data_ce9be402484e6159b4baaf9e6c5a8d11
#
_entry.id   ce9be402484e6159b4baaf9e6c5a8d11
#
_cell.length_a   1.000
_cell.length_b   1.000
_cell.length_c   1.000
_cell.angle_alpha   90.00
_cell.angle_beta   90.00
_cell.angle_gamma   90.00
#
_symmetry.space_group_name_H-M   'P 1'
#
loop_
_entity.id
_entity.type
_entity.pdbx_description
1 polymer ?
#
loop_
_entity_poly.entity_id
_entity_poly.type
_entity_poly.pdbx_seq_one_letter_code
_entity_poly.pdbx_strand_id
1 'polypeptide(L)'
;SGVNFIDTAEMYPVPPKAETQGLTEKYLGSWLNNRTDRDQLIITSKVSAQADWLPYLRNGEVKLDKKNITEAVDASLKRLQCDYIDLYQLHWPERDSNYFGQLNYYHAPESDGIPISETLGVLAELVDIGKIKHVGVCNETAWGVNEYLKLAQQQVGPKIVSIQNPYSLLNRSFEIG
;
A
#
# COMPACT_ATOMS: atom_id res chain seq x y z
N SER A 1 -16.88 3.85 -20.58
CA SER A 1 -15.85 2.83 -20.79
C SER A 1 -16.05 1.58 -19.93
N GLY A 2 -16.79 1.68 -18.82
CA GLY A 2 -16.97 0.58 -17.87
C GLY A 2 -15.81 0.37 -16.89
N VAL A 3 -14.73 1.16 -16.96
CA VAL A 3 -13.63 1.14 -15.99
C VAL A 3 -14.10 1.82 -14.71
N ASN A 4 -14.04 1.09 -13.59
CA ASN A 4 -14.45 1.58 -12.27
C ASN A 4 -13.40 1.32 -11.17
N PHE A 5 -12.27 0.71 -11.49
CA PHE A 5 -11.16 0.46 -10.58
C PHE A 5 -10.03 1.46 -10.86
N ILE A 6 -9.70 2.30 -9.87
CA ILE A 6 -8.75 3.41 -10.01
C ILE A 6 -7.67 3.27 -8.95
N ASP A 7 -6.44 3.11 -9.42
CA ASP A 7 -5.27 2.86 -8.57
C ASP A 7 -4.38 4.10 -8.46
N THR A 8 -3.99 4.45 -7.24
CA THR A 8 -3.03 5.51 -6.92
C THR A 8 -2.14 5.12 -5.73
N ALA A 9 -1.33 6.04 -5.22
CA ALA A 9 -0.50 5.88 -4.03
C ALA A 9 -0.16 7.24 -3.41
N GLU A 10 0.14 7.26 -2.10
CA GLU A 10 0.50 8.48 -1.38
C GLU A 10 1.72 9.20 -1.98
N MET A 11 2.67 8.45 -2.54
CA MET A 11 3.90 9.00 -3.11
C MET A 11 3.76 9.49 -4.55
N TYR A 12 2.68 9.15 -5.26
CA TYR A 12 2.54 9.48 -6.68
C TYR A 12 2.35 10.99 -6.94
N PRO A 13 2.78 11.49 -8.13
CA PRO A 13 3.22 10.77 -9.33
C PRO A 13 4.68 10.26 -9.31
N VAL A 14 5.02 9.43 -10.29
CA VAL A 14 6.38 8.94 -10.57
C VAL A 14 6.97 9.76 -11.73
N PRO A 15 8.25 10.18 -11.69
CA PRO A 15 9.21 9.97 -10.61
C PRO A 15 8.84 10.75 -9.34
N PRO A 16 9.09 10.18 -8.15
CA PRO A 16 8.70 10.79 -6.89
C PRO A 16 9.54 12.02 -6.58
N LYS A 17 8.86 13.13 -6.20
CA LYS A 17 9.47 14.40 -5.82
C LYS A 17 8.67 15.05 -4.70
N ALA A 18 9.35 15.80 -3.82
CA ALA A 18 8.69 16.50 -2.72
C ALA A 18 7.56 17.44 -3.20
N GLU A 19 7.81 18.17 -4.31
CA GLU A 19 6.88 19.17 -4.83
C GLU A 19 5.62 18.57 -5.45
N THR A 20 5.68 17.31 -5.87
CA THR A 20 4.57 16.62 -6.55
C THR A 20 3.92 15.54 -5.71
N GLN A 21 4.45 15.23 -4.53
CA GLN A 21 3.95 14.18 -3.65
C GLN A 21 2.46 14.35 -3.36
N GLY A 22 1.69 13.29 -3.57
CA GLY A 22 0.24 13.26 -3.33
C GLY A 22 -0.62 13.97 -4.39
N LEU A 23 -0.02 14.56 -5.44
CA LEU A 23 -0.80 15.27 -6.47
C LEU A 23 -1.76 14.34 -7.22
N THR A 24 -1.41 13.08 -7.44
CA THR A 24 -2.29 12.11 -8.11
C THR A 24 -3.56 11.88 -7.29
N GLU A 25 -3.44 11.68 -5.99
CA GLU A 25 -4.60 11.58 -5.10
C GLU A 25 -5.39 12.88 -5.05
N LYS A 26 -4.73 14.03 -5.03
CA LYS A 26 -5.39 15.34 -5.01
C LYS A 26 -6.21 15.59 -6.27
N TYR A 27 -5.69 15.27 -7.46
CA TYR A 27 -6.44 15.41 -8.71
C TYR A 27 -7.62 14.42 -8.77
N LEU A 28 -7.39 13.19 -8.33
CA LEU A 28 -8.46 12.20 -8.23
C LEU A 28 -9.54 12.65 -7.24
N GLY A 29 -9.17 13.21 -6.09
CA GLY A 29 -10.09 13.75 -5.10
C GLY A 29 -10.94 14.88 -5.65
N SER A 30 -10.33 15.82 -6.39
CA SER A 30 -11.07 16.89 -7.06
C SER A 30 -12.07 16.35 -8.08
N TRP A 31 -11.77 15.26 -8.77
CA TRP A 31 -12.69 14.59 -9.68
C TRP A 31 -13.80 13.85 -8.93
N LEU A 32 -13.45 13.12 -7.84
CA LEU A 32 -14.40 12.38 -7.01
C LEU A 32 -15.44 13.30 -6.36
N ASN A 33 -15.03 14.48 -5.89
CA ASN A 33 -15.89 15.45 -5.22
C ASN A 33 -17.03 15.98 -6.12
N ASN A 34 -16.88 15.85 -7.43
CA ASN A 34 -17.92 16.24 -8.40
C ASN A 34 -18.80 15.05 -8.85
N ARG A 35 -18.71 13.90 -8.19
CA ARG A 35 -19.44 12.68 -8.57
C ARG A 35 -20.48 12.31 -7.52
N THR A 36 -21.54 11.68 -7.99
CA THR A 36 -22.63 11.17 -7.14
C THR A 36 -22.68 9.64 -7.09
N ASP A 37 -21.74 8.97 -7.78
CA ASP A 37 -21.65 7.51 -7.94
C ASP A 37 -20.36 6.95 -7.32
N ARG A 38 -19.89 7.53 -6.20
CA ARG A 38 -18.69 7.10 -5.48
C ARG A 38 -18.74 5.63 -5.09
N ASP A 39 -19.91 5.12 -4.77
CA ASP A 39 -20.19 3.74 -4.37
C ASP A 39 -20.03 2.72 -5.52
N GLN A 40 -20.04 3.17 -6.77
CA GLN A 40 -19.79 2.35 -7.95
C GLN A 40 -18.31 2.28 -8.34
N LEU A 41 -17.46 3.05 -7.65
CA LEU A 41 -16.03 3.12 -7.90
C LEU A 41 -15.25 2.37 -6.83
N ILE A 42 -14.20 1.68 -7.27
CA ILE A 42 -13.19 1.08 -6.41
C ILE A 42 -11.96 1.98 -6.45
N ILE A 43 -11.74 2.70 -5.36
CA ILE A 43 -10.58 3.59 -5.21
C ILE A 43 -9.53 2.88 -4.39
N THR A 44 -8.31 2.81 -4.93
CA THR A 44 -7.19 2.21 -4.22
C THR A 44 -6.09 3.23 -3.96
N SER A 45 -5.43 3.11 -2.83
CA SER A 45 -4.20 3.84 -2.54
C SER A 45 -3.22 2.97 -1.76
N LYS A 46 -1.99 3.48 -1.54
CA LYS A 46 -0.90 2.70 -0.98
C LYS A 46 -0.10 3.52 0.01
N VAL A 47 0.32 2.88 1.11
CA VAL A 47 1.32 3.42 2.03
C VAL A 47 2.71 2.95 1.64
N SER A 48 3.66 3.88 1.63
CA SER A 48 5.07 3.59 1.40
C SER A 48 5.71 2.95 2.63
N ALA A 49 6.53 1.92 2.45
CA ALA A 49 7.44 1.41 3.47
C ALA A 49 8.76 2.23 3.48
N GLN A 50 9.71 1.84 4.31
CA GLN A 50 11.00 2.52 4.43
C GLN A 50 11.71 2.63 3.07
N ALA A 51 12.21 3.84 2.78
CA ALA A 51 12.96 4.11 1.56
C ALA A 51 13.75 5.42 1.69
N ASP A 52 15.06 5.34 1.55
CA ASP A 52 15.97 6.49 1.66
C ASP A 52 15.73 7.56 0.57
N TRP A 53 15.12 7.16 -0.54
CA TRP A 53 14.77 8.04 -1.66
C TRP A 53 13.45 8.79 -1.48
N LEU A 54 12.77 8.65 -0.32
CA LEU A 54 11.57 9.38 0.08
C LEU A 54 11.77 10.22 1.35
N PRO A 55 12.84 11.07 1.44
CA PRO A 55 13.16 11.80 2.67
C PRO A 55 12.11 12.84 3.07
N TYR A 56 11.22 13.19 2.18
CA TYR A 56 10.14 14.17 2.39
C TYR A 56 8.84 13.54 2.92
N LEU A 57 8.67 12.24 2.82
CA LEU A 57 7.53 11.56 3.45
C LEU A 57 7.78 11.44 4.96
N ARG A 58 6.85 11.95 5.77
CA ARG A 58 6.93 11.88 7.24
C ARG A 58 8.33 12.21 7.81
N ASN A 59 8.98 13.23 7.22
CA ASN A 59 10.34 13.68 7.57
C ASN A 59 11.43 12.60 7.43
N GLY A 60 11.25 11.66 6.52
CA GLY A 60 12.17 10.53 6.31
C GLY A 60 11.96 9.34 7.26
N GLU A 61 11.08 9.47 8.24
CA GLU A 61 10.73 8.39 9.17
C GLU A 61 9.56 7.56 8.64
N VAL A 62 9.79 6.85 7.52
CA VAL A 62 8.75 6.05 6.87
C VAL A 62 8.85 4.60 7.34
N LYS A 63 7.80 4.10 7.99
CA LYS A 63 7.71 2.73 8.50
C LYS A 63 6.28 2.20 8.36
N LEU A 64 6.12 0.88 8.39
CA LEU A 64 4.80 0.24 8.41
C LEU A 64 4.27 0.02 9.83
N ASP A 65 4.53 0.96 10.73
CA ASP A 65 4.03 1.00 12.10
C ASP A 65 2.67 1.72 12.20
N LYS A 66 2.07 1.67 13.37
CA LYS A 66 0.75 2.27 13.65
C LYS A 66 0.71 3.77 13.35
N LYS A 67 1.72 4.52 13.79
CA LYS A 67 1.79 5.98 13.58
C LYS A 67 1.81 6.31 12.09
N ASN A 68 2.73 5.71 11.36
CA ASN A 68 2.95 6.01 9.94
C ASN A 68 1.79 5.58 9.05
N ILE A 69 1.23 4.39 9.27
CA ILE A 69 0.08 3.90 8.49
C ILE A 69 -1.15 4.76 8.74
N THR A 70 -1.44 5.10 10.00
CA THR A 70 -2.61 5.95 10.35
C THR A 70 -2.48 7.33 9.71
N GLU A 71 -1.31 7.97 9.84
CA GLU A 71 -1.03 9.27 9.24
C GLU A 71 -1.15 9.22 7.71
N ALA A 72 -0.63 8.16 7.06
CA ALA A 72 -0.71 7.99 5.62
C ALA A 72 -2.16 7.85 5.14
N VAL A 73 -2.99 7.02 5.81
CA VAL A 73 -4.41 6.83 5.48
C VAL A 73 -5.17 8.16 5.63
N ASP A 74 -4.98 8.87 6.74
CA ASP A 74 -5.67 10.14 7.00
C ASP A 74 -5.30 11.21 5.96
N ALA A 75 -4.01 11.29 5.61
CA ALA A 75 -3.54 12.19 4.58
C ALA A 75 -4.08 11.81 3.18
N SER A 76 -4.14 10.52 2.86
CA SER A 76 -4.71 10.03 1.60
C SER A 76 -6.22 10.31 1.51
N LEU A 77 -7.00 10.04 2.54
CA LEU A 77 -8.44 10.37 2.60
C LEU A 77 -8.67 11.87 2.40
N LYS A 78 -7.86 12.72 3.03
CA LYS A 78 -7.95 14.17 2.86
C LYS A 78 -7.64 14.59 1.42
N ARG A 79 -6.61 14.02 0.76
CA ARG A 79 -6.29 14.34 -0.64
C ARG A 79 -7.33 13.82 -1.60
N LEU A 80 -7.85 12.61 -1.36
CA LEU A 80 -8.91 11.96 -2.14
C LEU A 80 -10.29 12.57 -1.91
N GLN A 81 -10.47 13.40 -0.88
CA GLN A 81 -11.74 14.01 -0.51
C GLN A 81 -12.87 12.98 -0.36
N CYS A 82 -12.59 11.86 0.30
CA CYS A 82 -13.54 10.79 0.53
C CYS A 82 -13.40 10.23 1.95
N ASP A 83 -14.46 9.56 2.43
CA ASP A 83 -14.55 9.06 3.80
C ASP A 83 -13.88 7.68 3.96
N TYR A 84 -13.67 6.96 2.85
CA TYR A 84 -13.07 5.63 2.85
C TYR A 84 -12.31 5.34 1.57
N ILE A 85 -11.31 4.43 1.66
CA ILE A 85 -10.59 3.84 0.55
C ILE A 85 -11.07 2.38 0.41
N ASP A 86 -11.42 1.95 -0.81
CA ASP A 86 -11.94 0.59 -1.02
C ASP A 86 -10.86 -0.48 -0.86
N LEU A 87 -9.66 -0.25 -1.38
CA LEU A 87 -8.52 -1.14 -1.25
C LEU A 87 -7.27 -0.36 -0.85
N TYR A 88 -6.75 -0.62 0.34
CA TYR A 88 -5.51 0.00 0.80
C TYR A 88 -4.38 -1.01 0.75
N GLN A 89 -3.25 -0.62 0.15
CA GLN A 89 -2.15 -1.54 -0.12
C GLN A 89 -0.87 -1.11 0.58
N LEU A 90 -0.09 -2.08 1.05
CA LEU A 90 1.30 -1.88 1.42
C LEU A 90 2.11 -1.83 0.12
N HIS A 91 2.81 -0.70 -0.14
CA HIS A 91 3.40 -0.44 -1.46
C HIS A 91 4.60 -1.33 -1.78
N TRP A 92 5.36 -1.73 -0.77
CA TRP A 92 6.41 -2.75 -0.80
C TRP A 92 6.68 -3.26 0.60
N PRO A 93 7.36 -4.43 0.74
CA PRO A 93 7.78 -4.94 2.04
C PRO A 93 8.71 -3.98 2.77
N GLU A 94 8.57 -3.86 4.09
CA GLU A 94 9.52 -3.10 4.90
C GLU A 94 10.80 -3.90 5.18
N ARG A 95 10.67 -5.21 5.29
CA ARG A 95 11.81 -6.11 5.44
C ARG A 95 12.69 -6.16 4.18
N ASP A 96 13.96 -6.42 4.36
CA ASP A 96 14.86 -6.69 3.23
C ASP A 96 14.33 -7.83 2.37
N SER A 97 14.13 -7.55 1.11
CA SER A 97 13.57 -8.48 0.14
C SER A 97 13.95 -8.07 -1.29
N ASN A 98 13.87 -9.00 -2.23
CA ASN A 98 14.16 -8.76 -3.63
C ASN A 98 12.92 -8.21 -4.38
N TYR A 99 12.56 -6.97 -4.13
CA TYR A 99 11.52 -6.26 -4.88
C TYR A 99 12.12 -5.27 -5.89
N PHE A 100 11.31 -4.64 -6.72
CA PHE A 100 11.70 -3.70 -7.78
C PHE A 100 12.72 -4.24 -8.78
N GLY A 101 12.65 -5.54 -9.11
CA GLY A 101 13.50 -6.16 -10.11
C GLY A 101 14.87 -6.61 -9.60
N GLN A 102 15.11 -6.63 -8.31
CA GLN A 102 16.28 -7.25 -7.73
C GLN A 102 16.19 -8.78 -7.91
N LEU A 103 17.22 -9.39 -8.51
CA LEU A 103 17.20 -10.81 -8.85
C LEU A 103 17.77 -11.73 -7.75
N ASN A 104 18.59 -11.24 -6.84
CA ASN A 104 19.25 -12.03 -5.84
C ASN A 104 18.79 -11.63 -4.45
N TYR A 105 18.42 -12.61 -3.64
CA TYR A 105 18.09 -12.41 -2.24
C TYR A 105 19.30 -12.72 -1.36
N TYR A 106 19.68 -11.76 -0.53
CA TYR A 106 20.66 -11.93 0.53
C TYR A 106 19.94 -11.86 1.86
N HIS A 107 19.97 -12.95 2.60
CA HIS A 107 19.31 -13.00 3.90
C HIS A 107 20.02 -12.11 4.91
N ALA A 108 19.29 -11.11 5.44
CA ALA A 108 19.71 -10.34 6.59
C ALA A 108 19.10 -10.99 7.85
N PRO A 109 19.91 -11.59 8.74
CA PRO A 109 19.37 -12.32 9.89
C PRO A 109 18.70 -11.42 10.95
N GLU A 110 19.00 -10.13 10.94
CA GLU A 110 18.43 -9.14 11.86
C GLU A 110 17.78 -8.03 11.02
N SER A 111 16.49 -8.13 10.83
CA SER A 111 15.69 -7.04 10.22
C SER A 111 15.11 -6.18 11.35
N ASP A 112 15.46 -4.88 11.36
CA ASP A 112 14.85 -3.88 12.23
C ASP A 112 13.45 -3.45 11.75
N GLY A 113 12.88 -4.14 10.76
CA GLY A 113 11.58 -3.85 10.18
C GLY A 113 10.42 -4.17 11.12
N ILE A 114 9.31 -3.46 10.95
CA ILE A 114 8.07 -3.71 11.68
C ILE A 114 7.56 -5.13 11.38
N PRO A 115 7.23 -5.95 12.37
CA PRO A 115 6.68 -7.27 12.15
C PRO A 115 5.37 -7.22 11.35
N ILE A 116 5.19 -8.17 10.42
CA ILE A 116 3.95 -8.27 9.60
C ILE A 116 2.70 -8.32 10.49
N SER A 117 2.77 -8.99 11.65
CA SER A 117 1.66 -9.08 12.61
C SER A 117 1.26 -7.72 13.18
N GLU A 118 2.21 -6.85 13.47
CA GLU A 118 1.93 -5.48 13.94
C GLU A 118 1.28 -4.65 12.83
N THR A 119 1.89 -4.63 11.65
CA THR A 119 1.33 -3.96 10.46
C THR A 119 -0.11 -4.41 10.17
N LEU A 120 -0.34 -5.73 10.18
CA LEU A 120 -1.66 -6.30 9.91
C LEU A 120 -2.69 -5.94 10.99
N GLY A 121 -2.27 -5.87 12.26
CA GLY A 121 -3.11 -5.41 13.38
C GLY A 121 -3.55 -3.95 13.20
N VAL A 122 -2.66 -3.06 12.76
CA VAL A 122 -3.00 -1.67 12.44
C VAL A 122 -4.02 -1.58 11.31
N LEU A 123 -3.84 -2.38 10.26
CA LEU A 123 -4.78 -2.42 9.14
C LEU A 123 -6.15 -2.96 9.57
N ALA A 124 -6.21 -3.89 10.53
CA ALA A 124 -7.46 -4.34 11.14
C ALA A 124 -8.22 -3.20 11.82
N GLU A 125 -7.54 -2.42 12.66
CA GLU A 125 -8.15 -1.25 13.31
C GLU A 125 -8.73 -0.26 12.29
N LEU A 126 -8.05 -0.03 11.16
CA LEU A 126 -8.49 0.89 10.11
C LEU A 126 -9.69 0.34 9.31
N VAL A 127 -9.79 -0.98 9.16
CA VAL A 127 -10.97 -1.66 8.61
C VAL A 127 -12.16 -1.54 9.56
N ASP A 128 -11.94 -1.80 10.85
CA ASP A 128 -13.00 -1.78 11.87
C ASP A 128 -13.63 -0.39 12.03
N ILE A 129 -12.83 0.69 11.93
CA ILE A 129 -13.34 2.06 11.96
C ILE A 129 -13.82 2.57 10.59
N GLY A 130 -13.77 1.74 9.54
CA GLY A 130 -14.33 2.01 8.23
C GLY A 130 -13.52 2.98 7.34
N LYS A 131 -12.28 3.32 7.70
CA LYS A 131 -11.41 4.17 6.86
C LYS A 131 -10.91 3.44 5.61
N ILE A 132 -10.73 2.13 5.69
CA ILE A 132 -10.39 1.27 4.56
C ILE A 132 -11.34 0.07 4.56
N LYS A 133 -11.68 -0.47 3.38
CA LYS A 133 -12.57 -1.65 3.30
C LYS A 133 -11.80 -2.95 3.16
N HIS A 134 -10.79 -2.96 2.32
CA HIS A 134 -9.99 -4.15 2.01
C HIS A 134 -8.50 -3.83 2.05
N VAL A 135 -7.70 -4.85 2.30
CA VAL A 135 -6.24 -4.76 2.37
C VAL A 135 -5.61 -5.57 1.24
N GLY A 136 -4.59 -5.01 0.62
CA GLY A 136 -3.75 -5.67 -0.37
C GLY A 136 -2.27 -5.43 -0.11
N VAL A 137 -1.44 -6.12 -0.89
CA VAL A 137 0.01 -5.94 -0.88
C VAL A 137 0.53 -5.68 -2.29
N CYS A 138 1.66 -4.98 -2.38
CA CYS A 138 2.30 -4.65 -3.63
C CYS A 138 3.79 -4.96 -3.53
N ASN A 139 4.41 -5.39 -4.63
CA ASN A 139 5.81 -5.79 -4.66
C ASN A 139 6.19 -6.84 -3.60
N GLU A 140 5.24 -7.64 -3.19
CA GLU A 140 5.41 -8.63 -2.14
C GLU A 140 5.89 -9.97 -2.72
N THR A 141 6.61 -10.74 -1.90
CA THR A 141 7.08 -12.08 -2.25
C THR A 141 6.03 -13.14 -1.92
N ALA A 142 6.15 -14.34 -2.52
CA ALA A 142 5.30 -15.48 -2.19
C ALA A 142 5.38 -15.84 -0.70
N TRP A 143 6.56 -15.74 -0.09
CA TRP A 143 6.74 -15.95 1.35
C TRP A 143 5.94 -14.94 2.18
N GLY A 144 6.03 -13.64 1.86
CA GLY A 144 5.31 -12.61 2.59
C GLY A 144 3.80 -12.75 2.44
N VAL A 145 3.29 -13.04 1.24
CA VAL A 145 1.87 -13.34 1.02
C VAL A 145 1.41 -14.48 1.91
N ASN A 146 2.20 -15.58 1.99
CA ASN A 146 1.86 -16.72 2.84
C ASN A 146 1.82 -16.34 4.33
N GLU A 147 2.74 -15.51 4.82
CA GLU A 147 2.73 -15.04 6.21
C GLU A 147 1.49 -14.15 6.50
N TYR A 148 1.12 -13.24 5.61
CA TYR A 148 -0.12 -12.46 5.75
C TYR A 148 -1.36 -13.37 5.82
N LEU A 149 -1.46 -14.38 4.96
CA LEU A 149 -2.58 -15.31 4.95
C LEU A 149 -2.63 -16.18 6.20
N LYS A 150 -1.49 -16.64 6.69
CA LYS A 150 -1.37 -17.41 7.93
C LYS A 150 -1.79 -16.58 9.15
N LEU A 151 -1.33 -15.34 9.26
CA LEU A 151 -1.74 -14.43 10.34
C LEU A 151 -3.23 -14.12 10.30
N ALA A 152 -3.81 -13.94 9.11
CA ALA A 152 -5.25 -13.77 8.96
C ALA A 152 -6.05 -15.00 9.41
N GLN A 153 -5.57 -16.22 9.14
CA GLN A 153 -6.15 -17.46 9.67
C GLN A 153 -6.09 -17.54 11.20
N GLN A 154 -5.06 -16.95 11.81
CA GLN A 154 -4.89 -16.81 13.25
C GLN A 154 -5.69 -15.65 13.85
N GLN A 155 -6.50 -14.96 13.06
CA GLN A 155 -7.32 -13.80 13.45
C GLN A 155 -6.51 -12.60 13.95
N VAL A 156 -5.26 -12.45 13.51
CA VAL A 156 -4.43 -11.29 13.83
C VAL A 156 -4.91 -10.03 13.07
N GLY A 157 -5.54 -10.20 11.90
CA GLY A 157 -6.07 -9.09 11.11
C GLY A 157 -6.79 -9.54 9.85
N PRO A 158 -7.11 -8.63 8.93
CA PRO A 158 -7.89 -8.92 7.74
C PRO A 158 -7.11 -9.81 6.76
N LYS A 159 -7.84 -10.63 6.01
CA LYS A 159 -7.26 -11.35 4.87
C LYS A 159 -6.90 -10.36 3.77
N ILE A 160 -5.69 -10.44 3.25
CA ILE A 160 -5.31 -9.70 2.03
C ILE A 160 -6.11 -10.24 0.83
N VAL A 161 -6.64 -9.33 0.01
CA VAL A 161 -7.51 -9.68 -1.13
C VAL A 161 -6.84 -9.51 -2.48
N SER A 162 -5.69 -8.83 -2.53
CA SER A 162 -4.96 -8.57 -3.77
C SER A 162 -3.45 -8.55 -3.57
N ILE A 163 -2.74 -8.87 -4.64
CA ILE A 163 -1.32 -8.62 -4.81
C ILE A 163 -1.12 -7.86 -6.12
N GLN A 164 -0.27 -6.83 -6.10
CA GLN A 164 0.09 -6.04 -7.27
C GLN A 164 1.61 -6.09 -7.46
N ASN A 165 2.06 -6.83 -8.46
CA ASN A 165 3.47 -6.99 -8.79
C ASN A 165 3.74 -6.66 -10.26
N PRO A 166 4.98 -6.25 -10.62
CA PRO A 166 5.35 -6.03 -12.02
C PRO A 166 5.17 -7.30 -12.85
N TYR A 167 4.38 -7.20 -13.92
CA TYR A 167 4.13 -8.30 -14.83
C TYR A 167 3.93 -7.79 -16.26
N SER A 168 4.61 -8.39 -17.20
CA SER A 168 4.44 -8.12 -18.63
C SER A 168 4.88 -9.31 -19.48
N LEU A 169 4.67 -9.25 -20.78
CA LEU A 169 5.18 -10.30 -21.69
C LEU A 169 6.71 -10.46 -21.65
N LEU A 170 7.43 -9.40 -21.27
CA LEU A 170 8.90 -9.39 -21.16
C LEU A 170 9.40 -9.58 -19.72
N ASN A 171 8.56 -9.28 -18.71
CA ASN A 171 8.89 -9.46 -17.30
C ASN A 171 7.90 -10.45 -16.68
N ARG A 172 8.34 -11.67 -16.54
CA ARG A 172 7.56 -12.78 -15.96
C ARG A 172 8.21 -13.34 -14.70
N SER A 173 9.08 -12.55 -14.06
CA SER A 173 9.79 -12.96 -12.85
C SER A 173 8.84 -13.36 -11.70
N PHE A 174 7.65 -12.77 -11.64
CA PHE A 174 6.62 -13.13 -10.66
C PHE A 174 6.12 -14.58 -10.76
N GLU A 175 6.27 -15.23 -11.92
CA GLU A 175 5.88 -16.64 -12.09
C GLU A 175 6.90 -17.62 -11.52
N ILE A 176 8.10 -17.17 -11.16
CA ILE A 176 9.26 -18.01 -10.80
C ILE A 176 9.44 -18.08 -9.28
N GLY A 177 8.87 -17.15 -8.52
CA GLY A 177 9.03 -16.99 -7.07
C GLY A 177 8.14 -17.86 -6.20
#